data_e24d0b27966b32421997f6bdd918d7c1
#
_entry.id   e24d0b27966b32421997f6bdd918d7c1
#
_cell.length_a   1.000
_cell.length_b   1.000
_cell.length_c   1.000
_cell.angle_alpha   90.00
_cell.angle_beta   90.00
_cell.angle_gamma   90.00
#
_symmetry.space_group_name_H-M   'P 1'
#
loop_
_entity.id
_entity.type
_entity.pdbx_description
1 polymer ?
#
loop_
_entity_poly.entity_id
_entity_poly.type
_entity_poly.pdbx_seq_one_letter_code
_entity_poly.pdbx_strand_id
1 'polypeptide(L)'
;EPSIGLYQDGIYLGRTGGAVSSFFDIEMVEVVKGPQGTLFGRNASSGAISITTAKPTGESGGSIDIGFGQDGYGELTAVVNTPINDQFSGRLAVYHQQQDGWVTNINDGQQTGGVENTAARYTLAFENEEITSTLMLEYEDRQGPPTIYQAFDPNETGLPFYSTDAAEDQF
;
A
#
# COMPACT_ATOMS: atom_id res chain seq x y z
N GLU A 1 -17.20 -8.58 8.07
CA GLU A 1 -15.87 -8.24 8.61
C GLU A 1 -14.84 -9.19 8.04
N PRO A 2 -13.63 -8.73 7.69
CA PRO A 2 -12.59 -9.61 7.18
C PRO A 2 -12.18 -10.62 8.25
N SER A 3 -11.98 -11.86 7.84
CA SER A 3 -11.53 -12.96 8.72
C SER A 3 -10.01 -12.97 8.92
N ILE A 4 -9.28 -12.16 8.15
CA ILE A 4 -7.82 -12.01 8.23
C ILE A 4 -7.54 -10.59 8.74
N GLY A 5 -6.83 -10.51 9.87
CA GLY A 5 -6.38 -9.25 10.44
C GLY A 5 -5.17 -8.72 9.68
N LEU A 6 -5.16 -7.41 9.44
CA LEU A 6 -4.01 -6.72 8.84
C LEU A 6 -3.45 -5.70 9.83
N TYR A 7 -2.14 -5.73 10.02
CA TYR A 7 -1.44 -4.93 11.02
C TYR A 7 -0.21 -4.27 10.39
N GLN A 8 0.03 -3.03 10.75
CA GLN A 8 1.26 -2.31 10.42
C GLN A 8 1.90 -1.81 11.72
N ASP A 9 3.14 -2.20 11.96
CA ASP A 9 3.88 -1.89 13.19
C ASP A 9 3.08 -2.16 14.48
N GLY A 10 2.32 -3.27 14.48
CA GLY A 10 1.45 -3.68 15.58
C GLY A 10 0.09 -2.98 15.66
N ILE A 11 -0.20 -2.02 14.77
CA ILE A 11 -1.48 -1.30 14.72
C ILE A 11 -2.42 -1.99 13.75
N TYR A 12 -3.64 -2.30 14.20
CA TYR A 12 -4.67 -2.91 13.36
C TYR A 12 -5.17 -1.92 12.29
N LEU A 13 -5.14 -2.33 11.04
CA LEU A 13 -5.65 -1.57 9.91
C LEU A 13 -7.10 -1.99 9.63
N GLY A 14 -8.06 -1.19 10.07
CA GLY A 14 -9.48 -1.51 10.02
C GLY A 14 -10.12 -1.53 8.62
N ARG A 15 -9.43 -1.03 7.61
CA ARG A 15 -9.88 -1.01 6.21
C ARG A 15 -8.89 -1.77 5.35
N THR A 16 -9.33 -2.88 4.78
CA THR A 16 -8.52 -3.69 3.85
C THR A 16 -8.14 -2.92 2.57
N GLY A 17 -8.95 -1.98 2.13
CA GLY A 17 -8.65 -1.15 0.95
C GLY A 17 -7.55 -0.10 1.17
N GLY A 18 -7.36 0.39 2.41
CA GLY A 18 -6.27 1.32 2.74
C GLY A 18 -4.94 0.64 3.05
N ALA A 19 -4.99 -0.64 3.34
CA ALA A 19 -3.84 -1.40 3.82
C ALA A 19 -2.95 -1.98 2.70
N VAL A 20 -3.47 -2.02 1.48
CA VAL A 20 -2.72 -2.52 0.31
C VAL A 20 -2.08 -1.37 -0.47
N SER A 21 -2.28 -0.13 0.00
CA SER A 21 -1.96 1.03 -0.79
C SER A 21 -0.48 1.34 -0.84
N SER A 22 0.28 1.10 0.20
CA SER A 22 1.66 1.59 0.24
C SER A 22 2.63 0.56 0.81
N PHE A 23 2.91 -0.46 0.02
CA PHE A 23 4.00 -1.40 0.32
C PHE A 23 5.36 -0.81 -0.09
N PHE A 24 5.71 0.34 0.47
CA PHE A 24 7.02 0.94 0.26
C PHE A 24 7.80 1.00 1.58
N ASP A 25 9.11 0.90 1.50
CA ASP A 25 10.04 0.96 2.63
C ASP A 25 9.65 0.00 3.78
N ILE A 26 9.46 -1.27 3.40
CA ILE A 26 9.07 -2.36 4.30
C ILE A 26 10.30 -3.17 4.67
N GLU A 27 10.43 -3.47 5.96
CA GLU A 27 11.45 -4.36 6.48
C GLU A 27 11.01 -5.82 6.39
N MET A 28 9.75 -6.11 6.78
CA MET A 28 9.28 -7.49 6.87
C MET A 28 7.75 -7.57 6.68
N VAL A 29 7.31 -8.65 6.04
CA VAL A 29 5.91 -9.06 5.99
C VAL A 29 5.78 -10.48 6.54
N GLU A 30 5.00 -10.64 7.58
CA GLU A 30 4.69 -11.93 8.18
C GLU A 30 3.25 -12.33 7.89
N VAL A 31 3.05 -13.56 7.45
CA VAL A 31 1.73 -14.15 7.23
C VAL A 31 1.54 -15.30 8.20
N VAL A 32 0.65 -15.11 9.16
CA VAL A 32 0.33 -16.10 10.17
C VAL A 32 -1.01 -16.76 9.83
N LYS A 33 -0.99 -18.07 9.61
CA LYS A 33 -2.16 -18.86 9.23
C LYS A 33 -2.83 -19.45 10.46
N GLY A 34 -4.16 -19.54 10.41
CA GLY A 34 -4.99 -20.09 11.49
C GLY A 34 -5.42 -19.06 12.52
N PRO A 35 -6.26 -19.43 13.49
CA PRO A 35 -6.83 -18.51 14.48
C PRO A 35 -5.73 -17.86 15.33
N GLN A 36 -5.66 -16.54 15.29
CA GLN A 36 -4.67 -15.73 16.02
C GLN A 36 -5.33 -14.75 17.01
N GLY A 37 -6.57 -15.00 17.40
CA GLY A 37 -7.35 -14.10 18.26
C GLY A 37 -6.71 -13.78 19.62
N THR A 38 -5.87 -14.66 20.15
CA THR A 38 -5.17 -14.45 21.41
C THR A 38 -4.01 -13.46 21.31
N LEU A 39 -3.36 -13.39 20.14
CA LEU A 39 -2.19 -12.55 19.92
C LEU A 39 -2.57 -11.21 19.24
N PHE A 40 -3.47 -11.27 18.27
CA PHE A 40 -3.84 -10.15 17.41
C PHE A 40 -5.25 -9.60 17.72
N GLY A 41 -6.01 -10.21 18.65
CA GLY A 41 -7.33 -9.77 19.02
C GLY A 41 -8.39 -10.10 17.98
N ARG A 42 -9.39 -9.20 17.81
CA ARG A 42 -10.51 -9.42 16.89
C ARG A 42 -10.06 -9.40 15.43
N ASN A 43 -10.86 -10.04 14.56
CA ASN A 43 -10.66 -10.10 13.10
C ASN A 43 -9.44 -10.92 12.63
N ALA A 44 -8.89 -11.76 13.49
CA ALA A 44 -7.81 -12.69 13.17
C ALA A 44 -8.25 -14.15 13.31
N SER A 45 -9.50 -14.46 12.94
CA SER A 45 -10.07 -15.81 13.07
C SER A 45 -9.51 -16.82 12.05
N SER A 46 -9.05 -16.35 10.89
CA SER A 46 -8.44 -17.19 9.84
C SER A 46 -6.95 -16.96 9.68
N GLY A 47 -6.42 -15.86 10.26
CA GLY A 47 -5.01 -15.52 10.20
C GLY A 47 -4.76 -14.03 10.40
N ALA A 48 -3.49 -13.65 10.28
CA ALA A 48 -3.05 -12.27 10.34
C ALA A 48 -1.93 -12.02 9.33
N ILE A 49 -1.90 -10.81 8.79
CA ILE A 49 -0.77 -10.27 8.03
C ILE A 49 -0.20 -9.13 8.84
N SER A 50 1.06 -9.21 9.18
CA SER A 50 1.80 -8.17 9.90
C SER A 50 2.86 -7.58 9.00
N ILE A 51 2.83 -6.28 8.84
CA ILE A 51 3.77 -5.50 8.07
C ILE A 51 4.62 -4.71 9.06
N THR A 52 5.94 -4.85 8.96
CA THR A 52 6.89 -4.05 9.73
C THR A 52 7.58 -3.08 8.79
N THR A 53 7.51 -1.79 9.08
CA THR A 53 8.18 -0.76 8.29
C THR A 53 9.65 -0.66 8.67
N ALA A 54 10.49 -0.26 7.70
CA ALA A 54 11.91 -0.10 7.94
C ALA A 54 12.17 1.07 8.91
N LYS A 55 13.01 0.81 9.90
CA LYS A 55 13.36 1.79 10.94
C LYS A 55 14.63 2.55 10.58
N PRO A 56 14.79 3.77 11.14
CA PRO A 56 16.07 4.47 11.08
C PRO A 56 17.21 3.62 11.65
N THR A 57 18.34 3.67 10.99
CA THR A 57 19.58 3.07 11.47
C THR A 57 20.56 4.16 11.93
N GLY A 58 21.53 3.82 12.75
CA GLY A 58 22.59 4.74 13.17
C GLY A 58 23.60 5.10 12.06
N GLU A 59 23.35 4.70 10.81
CA GLU A 59 24.23 4.91 9.67
C GLU A 59 23.58 5.81 8.62
N SER A 60 24.37 6.66 7.96
CA SER A 60 23.92 7.44 6.81
C SER A 60 23.82 6.55 5.58
N GLY A 61 22.71 6.61 4.88
CA GLY A 61 22.50 5.83 3.67
C GLY A 61 21.22 6.20 2.96
N GLY A 62 20.99 5.58 1.81
CA GLY A 62 19.77 5.78 1.06
C GLY A 62 19.75 4.94 -0.21
N SER A 63 18.57 4.86 -0.82
CA SER A 63 18.34 4.21 -2.10
C SER A 63 17.35 5.00 -2.95
N ILE A 64 17.45 4.79 -4.25
CA ILE A 64 16.46 5.25 -5.22
C ILE A 64 16.17 4.07 -6.13
N ASP A 65 14.90 3.68 -6.19
CA ASP A 65 14.42 2.60 -7.03
C ASP A 65 13.42 3.20 -8.03
N ILE A 66 13.59 2.88 -9.32
CA ILE A 66 12.74 3.39 -10.39
C ILE A 66 12.28 2.19 -11.23
N GLY A 67 10.95 2.09 -11.40
CA GLY A 67 10.30 1.07 -12.21
C GLY A 67 9.54 1.68 -13.38
N PHE A 68 9.52 0.96 -14.52
CA PHE A 68 8.71 1.30 -15.69
C PHE A 68 8.06 0.04 -16.23
N GLY A 69 6.85 0.18 -16.76
CA GLY A 69 6.09 -0.94 -17.31
C GLY A 69 5.16 -0.54 -18.46
N GLN A 70 4.26 -1.46 -18.81
CA GLN A 70 3.22 -1.21 -19.81
C GLN A 70 2.14 -0.28 -19.25
N ASP A 71 1.28 0.25 -20.13
CA ASP A 71 0.15 1.11 -19.78
C ASP A 71 0.58 2.33 -18.96
N GLY A 72 1.68 2.99 -19.35
CA GLY A 72 2.18 4.17 -18.66
C GLY A 72 2.64 3.91 -17.22
N TYR A 73 2.84 2.65 -16.82
CA TYR A 73 3.31 2.35 -15.48
C TYR A 73 4.67 2.98 -15.20
N GLY A 74 4.71 3.76 -14.14
CA GLY A 74 5.92 4.34 -13.59
C GLY A 74 5.90 4.27 -12.07
N GLU A 75 7.04 3.95 -11.46
CA GLU A 75 7.21 3.86 -10.01
C GLU A 75 8.53 4.49 -9.60
N LEU A 76 8.51 5.23 -8.51
CA LEU A 76 9.68 5.79 -7.85
C LEU A 76 9.58 5.55 -6.35
N THR A 77 10.61 4.94 -5.79
CA THR A 77 10.83 4.90 -4.34
C THR A 77 12.17 5.54 -4.02
N ALA A 78 12.19 6.48 -3.10
CA ALA A 78 13.44 7.08 -2.62
C ALA A 78 13.47 7.07 -1.09
N VAL A 79 14.61 6.66 -0.55
CA VAL A 79 14.82 6.52 0.89
C VAL A 79 16.10 7.22 1.30
N VAL A 80 16.06 7.96 2.40
CA VAL A 80 17.22 8.57 3.04
C VAL A 80 17.20 8.23 4.52
N ASN A 81 18.30 7.71 5.00
CA ASN A 81 18.53 7.41 6.41
C ASN A 81 19.71 8.24 6.94
N THR A 82 19.53 8.90 8.07
CA THR A 82 20.52 9.84 8.62
C THR A 82 20.57 9.73 10.13
N PRO A 83 21.75 9.44 10.74
CA PRO A 83 21.97 9.68 12.14
C PRO A 83 21.95 11.19 12.41
N ILE A 84 21.19 11.63 13.40
CA ILE A 84 21.12 13.04 13.81
C ILE A 84 22.16 13.32 14.89
N ASN A 85 22.25 12.38 15.84
CA ASN A 85 23.29 12.32 16.88
C ASN A 85 23.34 10.89 17.44
N ASP A 86 24.08 10.68 18.53
CA ASP A 86 24.29 9.33 19.12
C ASP A 86 23.00 8.67 19.62
N GLN A 87 21.93 9.43 19.84
CA GLN A 87 20.66 8.94 20.36
C GLN A 87 19.50 9.05 19.36
N PHE A 88 19.61 9.92 18.36
CA PHE A 88 18.55 10.16 17.40
C PHE A 88 18.98 9.79 15.98
N SER A 89 18.11 9.06 15.30
CA SER A 89 18.23 8.77 13.88
C SER A 89 16.90 9.03 13.16
N GLY A 90 16.99 9.49 11.93
CA GLY A 90 15.85 9.82 11.08
C GLY A 90 15.86 9.02 9.79
N ARG A 91 14.69 8.66 9.30
CA ARG A 91 14.47 8.01 8.00
C ARG A 91 13.32 8.67 7.28
N LEU A 92 13.56 9.10 6.06
CA LEU A 92 12.54 9.60 5.14
C LEU A 92 12.42 8.64 3.96
N ALA A 93 11.23 8.18 3.71
CA ALA A 93 10.88 7.41 2.51
C ALA A 93 9.78 8.13 1.75
N VAL A 94 9.92 8.22 0.43
CA VAL A 94 8.91 8.77 -0.48
C VAL A 94 8.63 7.74 -1.56
N TYR A 95 7.37 7.67 -1.96
CA TYR A 95 6.86 6.75 -2.96
C TYR A 95 5.92 7.46 -3.90
N HIS A 96 6.08 7.20 -5.19
CA HIS A 96 5.13 7.64 -6.21
C HIS A 96 4.96 6.53 -7.23
N GLN A 97 3.72 6.23 -7.58
CA GLN A 97 3.34 5.27 -8.61
C GLN A 97 2.24 5.87 -9.46
N GLN A 98 2.35 5.68 -10.77
CA GLN A 98 1.28 5.97 -11.72
C GLN A 98 1.10 4.82 -12.69
N GLN A 99 -0.12 4.63 -13.17
CA GLN A 99 -0.45 3.71 -14.26
C GLN A 99 -1.70 4.24 -14.97
N ASP A 100 -1.66 4.25 -16.29
CA ASP A 100 -2.82 4.60 -17.10
C ASP A 100 -3.91 3.53 -17.02
N GLY A 101 -5.15 3.91 -17.33
CA GLY A 101 -6.26 2.98 -17.41
C GLY A 101 -6.05 1.93 -18.52
N TRP A 102 -6.27 0.67 -18.20
CA TRP A 102 -6.10 -0.46 -19.10
C TRP A 102 -7.42 -1.16 -19.47
N VAL A 103 -8.52 -0.77 -18.83
CA VAL A 103 -9.86 -1.26 -19.14
C VAL A 103 -10.58 -0.21 -20.00
N THR A 104 -11.06 -0.61 -21.18
CA THR A 104 -11.81 0.28 -22.07
C THR A 104 -13.30 0.11 -21.85
N ASN A 105 -13.99 1.21 -21.54
CA ASN A 105 -15.46 1.25 -21.51
C ASN A 105 -15.96 1.20 -22.96
N ILE A 106 -16.76 0.21 -23.29
CA ILE A 106 -17.26 -0.01 -24.65
C ILE A 106 -18.30 1.00 -25.11
N ASN A 107 -18.94 1.73 -24.18
CA ASN A 107 -20.00 2.71 -24.51
C ASN A 107 -19.44 4.06 -24.92
N ASP A 108 -18.36 4.52 -24.30
CA ASP A 108 -17.79 5.86 -24.53
C ASP A 108 -16.32 5.82 -24.99
N GLY A 109 -15.68 4.63 -24.95
CA GLY A 109 -14.29 4.45 -25.33
C GLY A 109 -13.27 4.97 -24.31
N GLN A 110 -13.71 5.42 -23.12
CA GLN A 110 -12.80 5.89 -22.09
C GLN A 110 -12.02 4.74 -21.49
N GLN A 111 -10.77 5.02 -21.13
CA GLN A 111 -9.94 4.06 -20.37
C GLN A 111 -10.12 4.31 -18.87
N THR A 112 -10.31 3.23 -18.12
CA THR A 112 -10.46 3.22 -16.67
C THR A 112 -9.55 2.17 -16.05
N GLY A 113 -9.40 2.17 -14.73
CA GLY A 113 -8.50 1.24 -14.03
C GLY A 113 -7.10 1.81 -13.79
N GLY A 114 -6.85 3.05 -14.18
CA GLY A 114 -5.62 3.75 -13.85
C GLY A 114 -5.50 3.98 -12.34
N VAL A 115 -4.28 4.16 -11.87
CA VAL A 115 -3.98 4.46 -10.47
C VAL A 115 -2.87 5.50 -10.40
N GLU A 116 -3.01 6.43 -9.47
CA GLU A 116 -1.94 7.32 -9.04
C GLU A 116 -1.86 7.24 -7.53
N ASN A 117 -0.67 6.96 -7.00
CA ASN A 117 -0.44 6.87 -5.56
C ASN A 117 0.82 7.64 -5.19
N THR A 118 0.70 8.54 -4.22
CA THR A 118 1.83 9.29 -3.66
C THR A 118 1.83 9.13 -2.16
N ALA A 119 2.94 8.67 -1.61
CA ALA A 119 3.09 8.49 -0.17
C ALA A 119 4.45 8.99 0.32
N ALA A 120 4.47 9.42 1.57
CA ALA A 120 5.68 9.79 2.27
C ALA A 120 5.61 9.34 3.72
N ARG A 121 6.72 8.79 4.22
CA ARG A 121 6.87 8.37 5.61
C ARG A 121 8.13 8.98 6.21
N TYR A 122 7.99 9.65 7.34
CA TYR A 122 9.11 10.10 8.14
C TYR A 122 9.11 9.38 9.48
N THR A 123 10.20 8.72 9.79
CA THR A 123 10.39 7.98 11.05
C THR A 123 11.55 8.59 11.81
N LEU A 124 11.33 8.96 13.06
CA LEU A 124 12.33 9.42 14.01
C LEU A 124 12.47 8.37 15.11
N ALA A 125 13.64 7.83 15.28
CA ALA A 125 13.98 6.93 16.38
C ALA A 125 14.83 7.64 17.42
N PHE A 126 14.51 7.38 18.69
CA PHE A 126 15.32 7.74 19.85
C PHE A 126 15.71 6.46 20.58
N GLU A 127 16.98 6.30 20.87
CA GLU A 127 17.51 5.14 21.56
C GLU A 127 18.59 5.58 22.56
N ASN A 128 18.44 5.13 23.79
CA ASN A 128 19.49 5.20 24.81
C ASN A 128 19.51 3.89 25.62
N GLU A 129 20.33 3.79 26.67
CA GLU A 129 20.50 2.56 27.47
C GLU A 129 19.19 2.07 28.13
N GLU A 130 18.21 2.92 28.34
CA GLU A 130 16.98 2.61 29.10
C GLU A 130 15.72 2.65 28.22
N ILE A 131 15.68 3.48 27.17
CA ILE A 131 14.46 3.80 26.43
C ILE A 131 14.73 3.71 24.92
N THR A 132 13.86 2.99 24.24
CA THR A 132 13.71 3.05 22.78
C THR A 132 12.34 3.58 22.43
N SER A 133 12.28 4.62 21.59
CA SER A 133 11.04 5.25 21.16
C SER A 133 11.09 5.54 19.67
N THR A 134 9.95 5.40 19.00
CA THR A 134 9.82 5.68 17.58
C THR A 134 8.59 6.56 17.33
N LEU A 135 8.79 7.67 16.64
CA LEU A 135 7.72 8.51 16.10
C LEU A 135 7.65 8.32 14.60
N MET A 136 6.50 7.95 14.10
CA MET A 136 6.25 7.81 12.67
C MET A 136 5.14 8.77 12.23
N LEU A 137 5.40 9.50 11.15
CA LEU A 137 4.45 10.34 10.45
C LEU A 137 4.32 9.82 9.03
N GLU A 138 3.09 9.54 8.60
CA GLU A 138 2.81 9.01 7.28
C GLU A 138 1.73 9.86 6.59
N TYR A 139 1.95 10.13 5.32
CA TYR A 139 1.00 10.76 4.43
C TYR A 139 0.82 9.87 3.20
N GLU A 140 -0.42 9.71 2.76
CA GLU A 140 -0.75 9.00 1.53
C GLU A 140 -1.91 9.71 0.85
N ASP A 141 -1.77 9.90 -0.47
CA ASP A 141 -2.84 10.27 -1.38
C ASP A 141 -2.89 9.27 -2.53
N ARG A 142 -4.04 8.62 -2.65
CA ARG A 142 -4.29 7.63 -3.70
C ARG A 142 -5.50 8.01 -4.50
N GLN A 143 -5.30 8.12 -5.79
CA GLN A 143 -6.33 8.39 -6.78
C GLN A 143 -6.46 7.18 -7.70
N GLY A 144 -7.68 6.84 -8.03
CA GLY A 144 -8.00 5.73 -8.92
C GLY A 144 -9.50 5.47 -8.92
N PRO A 145 -10.02 4.83 -9.95
CA PRO A 145 -11.43 4.51 -10.00
C PRO A 145 -11.78 3.51 -8.89
N PRO A 146 -13.02 3.52 -8.42
CA PRO A 146 -13.54 2.47 -7.56
C PRO A 146 -13.44 1.11 -8.27
N THR A 147 -13.75 0.03 -7.55
CA THR A 147 -13.74 -1.32 -8.10
C THR A 147 -14.53 -1.38 -9.41
N ILE A 148 -13.87 -1.81 -10.49
CA ILE A 148 -14.50 -1.98 -11.80
C ILE A 148 -15.29 -3.28 -11.76
N TYR A 149 -16.58 -3.20 -12.04
CA TYR A 149 -17.45 -4.36 -12.20
C TYR A 149 -17.73 -4.56 -13.68
N GLN A 150 -17.49 -5.76 -14.17
CA GLN A 150 -17.95 -6.18 -15.50
C GLN A 150 -19.24 -6.96 -15.33
N ALA A 151 -20.32 -6.51 -15.99
CA ALA A 151 -21.53 -7.30 -16.11
C ALA A 151 -21.26 -8.49 -17.01
N PHE A 152 -21.47 -9.70 -16.52
CA PHE A 152 -21.37 -10.92 -17.32
C PHE A 152 -22.77 -11.40 -17.66
N ASP A 153 -23.16 -11.30 -18.93
CA ASP A 153 -24.33 -11.99 -19.45
C ASP A 153 -23.86 -13.28 -20.15
N PRO A 154 -24.18 -14.45 -19.60
CA PRO A 154 -23.77 -15.73 -20.21
C PRO A 154 -24.40 -16.00 -21.58
N ASN A 155 -25.39 -15.20 -22.00
CA ASN A 155 -26.07 -15.34 -23.29
C ASN A 155 -25.59 -14.32 -24.32
N GLU A 156 -24.89 -13.27 -23.93
CA GLU A 156 -24.28 -12.30 -24.83
C GLU A 156 -22.77 -12.58 -24.96
N THR A 157 -22.43 -13.41 -25.88
CA THR A 157 -21.05 -13.78 -26.22
C THR A 157 -20.44 -12.71 -27.12
N GLY A 158 -19.84 -11.68 -26.57
CA GLY A 158 -19.19 -10.69 -27.43
C GLY A 158 -18.40 -9.59 -26.75
N LEU A 159 -18.50 -9.43 -25.45
CA LEU A 159 -17.71 -8.41 -24.75
C LEU A 159 -16.25 -8.86 -24.58
N PRO A 160 -15.26 -8.06 -24.99
CA PRO A 160 -13.87 -8.33 -24.72
C PRO A 160 -13.63 -8.47 -23.20
N PHE A 161 -12.73 -9.37 -22.82
CA PHE A 161 -12.45 -9.66 -21.40
C PHE A 161 -12.06 -8.42 -20.57
N TYR A 162 -11.46 -7.42 -21.22
CA TYR A 162 -11.01 -6.16 -20.60
C TYR A 162 -11.90 -4.96 -20.91
N SER A 163 -13.19 -5.16 -21.15
CA SER A 163 -14.14 -4.09 -21.40
C SER A 163 -15.26 -4.10 -20.36
N THR A 164 -15.83 -2.96 -20.09
CA THR A 164 -16.99 -2.79 -19.23
C THR A 164 -18.07 -2.00 -19.96
N ASP A 165 -19.34 -2.33 -19.72
CA ASP A 165 -20.51 -1.59 -20.14
C ASP A 165 -21.08 -0.69 -19.02
N ALA A 166 -20.43 -0.65 -17.88
CA ALA A 166 -20.86 0.21 -16.78
C ALA A 166 -20.86 1.68 -17.24
N ALA A 167 -22.02 2.30 -17.22
CA ALA A 167 -22.13 3.75 -17.38
C ALA A 167 -21.57 4.41 -16.11
N GLU A 168 -20.70 5.40 -16.27
CA GLU A 168 -20.09 6.14 -15.15
C GLU A 168 -21.11 6.94 -14.31
N ASP A 169 -22.37 7.03 -14.74
CA ASP A 169 -23.40 7.91 -14.17
C ASP A 169 -24.21 7.31 -13.00
N GLN A 170 -23.74 6.26 -12.35
CA GLN A 170 -24.53 5.63 -11.27
C GLN A 170 -23.90 5.76 -9.87
N PHE A 171 -23.07 6.80 -9.65
CA PHE A 171 -22.63 7.11 -8.27
C PHE A 171 -22.63 8.62 -8.00
#